data_689861a0eef2805ba9582a311647601b
#
_entry.id   689861a0eef2805ba9582a311647601b
#
_cell.length_a   1.000
_cell.length_b   1.000
_cell.length_c   1.000
_cell.angle_alpha   90.00
_cell.angle_beta   90.00
_cell.angle_gamma   90.00
#
_symmetry.space_group_name_H-M   'P 1'
#
loop_
_entity.id
_entity.type
_entity.pdbx_description
1 polymer ?
#
loop_
_entity_poly.entity_id
_entity_poly.type
_entity_poly.pdbx_seq_one_letter_code
_entity_poly.pdbx_strand_id
1 'polypeptide(L)'
;GAHWAWLHGEFLPALQSASGVAWVGHYDIIAHPDRPYIEGAPTRQETTDPAIATGWQNVVLTAGVSTNTFLGPDNDVDALFAAHTTGLAAWQNHRTCTFIEEKVVNGPEERVTPYGMGPPPAMQIGSFNADTTANNELLARWYRAERFPRIAVSRGIIRGRKMLSITGWAKHGVLWEGTELGPDDYSFEPRFIEAARDENWAGPHVLEYVTHAPGSPHAGRRVWPKV
;
A
#
# COMPACT_ATOMS: atom_id res chain seq x y z
N GLY A 1 -16.43 7.76 16.40
CA GLY A 1 -17.90 7.76 16.20
C GLY A 1 -18.44 6.35 16.02
N ALA A 2 -19.76 6.24 15.83
CA ALA A 2 -20.47 4.94 15.70
C ALA A 2 -19.91 4.04 14.59
N HIS A 3 -19.53 4.63 13.45
CA HIS A 3 -18.92 3.89 12.34
C HIS A 3 -17.60 3.17 12.75
N TRP A 4 -16.73 3.85 13.47
CA TRP A 4 -15.47 3.23 13.94
C TRP A 4 -15.71 2.14 15.00
N ALA A 5 -16.74 2.31 15.84
CA ALA A 5 -17.13 1.27 16.79
C ALA A 5 -17.60 0.01 16.08
N TRP A 6 -18.45 0.12 15.05
CA TRP A 6 -18.85 -0.99 14.20
C TRP A 6 -17.65 -1.57 13.42
N LEU A 7 -16.84 -0.73 12.79
CA LEU A 7 -15.70 -1.16 11.98
C LEU A 7 -14.73 -2.02 12.80
N HIS A 8 -14.30 -1.51 13.98
CA HIS A 8 -13.31 -2.18 14.84
C HIS A 8 -13.90 -3.27 15.75
N GLY A 9 -15.17 -3.16 16.11
CA GLY A 9 -15.81 -4.11 17.03
C GLY A 9 -16.53 -5.26 16.35
N GLU A 10 -16.87 -5.12 15.07
CA GLU A 10 -17.68 -6.09 14.36
C GLU A 10 -17.05 -6.49 13.02
N PHE A 11 -16.91 -5.55 12.07
CA PHE A 11 -16.52 -5.88 10.70
C PHE A 11 -15.09 -6.40 10.57
N LEU A 12 -14.09 -5.67 11.10
CA LEU A 12 -12.69 -6.10 10.97
C LEU A 12 -12.37 -7.39 11.74
N PRO A 13 -12.91 -7.64 12.95
CA PRO A 13 -12.79 -8.96 13.59
C PRO A 13 -13.40 -10.09 12.78
N ALA A 14 -14.57 -9.87 12.17
CA ALA A 14 -15.19 -10.87 11.29
C ALA A 14 -14.34 -11.11 10.04
N LEU A 15 -13.84 -10.07 9.40
CA LEU A 15 -12.94 -10.16 8.25
C LEU A 15 -11.63 -10.89 8.60
N GLN A 16 -11.06 -10.64 9.78
CA GLN A 16 -9.87 -11.34 10.26
C GLN A 16 -10.13 -12.85 10.46
N SER A 17 -11.37 -13.22 10.78
CA SER A 17 -11.78 -14.61 11.03
C SER A 17 -12.24 -15.34 9.78
N ALA A 18 -12.36 -14.64 8.65
CA ALA A 18 -12.77 -15.24 7.39
C ALA A 18 -11.74 -16.25 6.88
N SER A 19 -12.20 -17.30 6.24
CA SER A 19 -11.36 -18.41 5.76
C SER A 19 -10.29 -17.91 4.79
N GLY A 20 -9.05 -18.30 5.01
CA GLY A 20 -7.92 -17.94 4.19
C GLY A 20 -7.37 -16.53 4.45
N VAL A 21 -7.99 -15.71 5.30
CA VAL A 21 -7.43 -14.41 5.70
C VAL A 21 -6.27 -14.64 6.67
N ALA A 22 -5.10 -14.16 6.31
CA ALA A 22 -3.89 -14.26 7.12
C ALA A 22 -3.83 -13.16 8.18
N TRP A 23 -4.13 -11.93 7.80
CA TRP A 23 -4.23 -10.78 8.69
C TRP A 23 -5.01 -9.62 8.07
N VAL A 24 -5.51 -8.75 8.93
CA VAL A 24 -6.17 -7.49 8.57
C VAL A 24 -5.52 -6.36 9.34
N GLY A 25 -5.31 -5.22 8.69
CA GLY A 25 -4.83 -3.99 9.31
C GLY A 25 -5.62 -2.77 8.83
N HIS A 26 -6.09 -1.94 9.75
CA HIS A 26 -6.69 -0.66 9.45
C HIS A 26 -5.71 0.45 9.79
N TYR A 27 -5.51 1.35 8.83
CA TYR A 27 -4.53 2.43 8.91
C TYR A 27 -5.22 3.77 8.75
N ASP A 28 -4.93 4.67 9.69
CA ASP A 28 -5.26 6.08 9.58
C ASP A 28 -4.18 6.75 8.73
N ILE A 29 -4.60 7.35 7.60
CA ILE A 29 -3.68 7.97 6.67
C ILE A 29 -3.36 9.37 7.13
N ILE A 30 -2.07 9.64 7.24
CA ILE A 30 -1.60 10.96 7.55
C ILE A 30 -1.72 11.80 6.28
N ALA A 31 -2.69 12.71 6.32
CA ALA A 31 -2.90 13.66 5.25
C ALA A 31 -1.67 14.58 5.14
N HIS A 32 -1.16 14.72 3.93
CA HIS A 32 -0.06 15.62 3.69
C HIS A 32 -0.47 16.70 2.73
N PRO A 33 -0.61 17.93 3.22
CA PRO A 33 -0.94 19.05 2.36
C PRO A 33 0.18 19.33 1.34
N ASP A 34 1.44 19.20 1.79
CA ASP A 34 2.60 19.51 0.99
C ASP A 34 3.61 18.38 1.11
N ARG A 35 3.50 17.37 0.25
CA ARG A 35 4.55 16.35 0.19
C ARG A 35 5.86 17.06 -0.13
N PRO A 36 6.92 16.90 0.70
CA PRO A 36 8.20 17.48 0.38
C PRO A 36 8.62 16.97 -0.98
N TYR A 37 8.60 17.87 -1.93
CA TYR A 37 9.05 17.61 -3.27
C TYR A 37 10.57 17.60 -3.23
N ILE A 38 11.18 16.58 -3.77
CA ILE A 38 12.64 16.58 -3.95
C ILE A 38 12.91 17.61 -5.06
N GLU A 39 13.61 18.66 -4.74
CA GLU A 39 13.97 19.70 -5.69
C GLU A 39 14.65 19.07 -6.92
N GLY A 40 14.11 19.36 -8.11
CA GLY A 40 14.59 18.82 -9.37
C GLY A 40 14.02 17.44 -9.76
N ALA A 41 13.24 16.78 -8.91
CA ALA A 41 12.53 15.57 -9.31
C ALA A 41 11.27 15.88 -10.14
N PRO A 42 10.89 15.05 -11.12
CA PRO A 42 9.66 15.24 -11.88
C PRO A 42 8.45 15.28 -10.96
N THR A 43 7.46 16.11 -11.30
CA THR A 43 6.19 16.14 -10.59
C THR A 43 5.49 14.79 -10.75
N ARG A 44 5.04 14.22 -9.64
CA ARG A 44 4.26 12.99 -9.68
C ARG A 44 2.97 13.22 -10.47
N GLN A 45 2.76 12.40 -11.49
CA GLN A 45 1.52 12.44 -12.26
C GLN A 45 0.46 11.63 -11.53
N GLU A 46 -0.72 12.21 -11.34
CA GLU A 46 -1.90 11.54 -10.83
C GLU A 46 -2.94 11.43 -11.94
N THR A 47 -3.75 10.37 -11.90
CA THR A 47 -4.86 10.25 -12.84
C THR A 47 -5.90 11.33 -12.60
N THR A 48 -6.41 11.89 -13.68
CA THR A 48 -7.54 12.83 -13.68
C THR A 48 -8.88 12.15 -14.00
N ASP A 49 -8.89 10.82 -14.11
CA ASP A 49 -10.10 10.05 -14.36
C ASP A 49 -11.05 10.15 -13.16
N PRO A 50 -12.22 10.79 -13.31
CA PRO A 50 -13.17 10.99 -12.22
C PRO A 50 -13.80 9.68 -11.72
N ALA A 51 -13.68 8.59 -12.48
CA ALA A 51 -14.14 7.27 -12.05
C ALA A 51 -13.21 6.65 -10.98
N ILE A 52 -12.01 7.20 -10.79
CA ILE A 52 -11.05 6.69 -9.82
C ILE A 52 -11.18 7.45 -8.51
N ALA A 53 -11.81 6.81 -7.55
CA ALA A 53 -12.05 7.42 -6.24
C ALA A 53 -10.77 7.78 -5.51
N THR A 54 -10.79 8.88 -4.76
CA THR A 54 -9.62 9.41 -4.04
C THR A 54 -9.21 8.52 -2.87
N GLY A 55 -10.15 8.04 -2.06
CA GLY A 55 -9.97 7.01 -1.03
C GLY A 55 -8.76 7.21 -0.12
N TRP A 56 -8.56 8.40 0.45
CA TRP A 56 -7.28 8.74 1.06
C TRP A 56 -7.26 8.87 2.60
N GLN A 57 -8.40 8.85 3.28
CA GLN A 57 -8.43 9.04 4.74
C GLN A 57 -8.02 7.79 5.51
N ASN A 58 -8.43 6.64 5.01
CA ASN A 58 -8.20 5.37 5.68
C ASN A 58 -7.86 4.28 4.66
N VAL A 59 -7.04 3.33 5.09
CA VAL A 59 -6.73 2.13 4.29
C VAL A 59 -6.97 0.89 5.15
N VAL A 60 -7.76 -0.04 4.63
CA VAL A 60 -7.83 -1.41 5.16
C VAL A 60 -7.00 -2.31 4.26
N LEU A 61 -5.96 -2.90 4.83
CA LEU A 61 -5.16 -3.93 4.18
C LEU A 61 -5.61 -5.29 4.68
N THR A 62 -5.84 -6.22 3.76
CA THR A 62 -6.18 -7.60 4.09
C THR A 62 -5.25 -8.52 3.31
N ALA A 63 -4.52 -9.37 4.00
CA ALA A 63 -3.68 -10.39 3.36
C ALA A 63 -4.38 -11.74 3.41
N GLY A 64 -4.36 -12.44 2.29
CA GLY A 64 -4.86 -13.81 2.15
C GLY A 64 -3.74 -14.79 1.85
N VAL A 65 -3.94 -16.04 2.23
CA VAL A 65 -2.98 -17.14 1.98
C VAL A 65 -2.97 -17.58 0.52
N SER A 66 -4.00 -17.23 -0.23
CA SER A 66 -4.11 -17.49 -1.68
C SER A 66 -5.04 -16.49 -2.35
N THR A 67 -5.04 -16.46 -3.68
CA THR A 67 -5.99 -15.65 -4.45
C THR A 67 -7.44 -16.07 -4.23
N ASN A 68 -7.69 -17.35 -3.92
CA ASN A 68 -9.02 -17.86 -3.66
C ASN A 68 -9.67 -17.24 -2.42
N THR A 69 -8.89 -16.72 -1.48
CA THR A 69 -9.39 -15.97 -0.32
C THR A 69 -10.28 -14.79 -0.73
N PHE A 70 -9.99 -14.16 -1.87
CA PHE A 70 -10.68 -12.95 -2.35
C PHE A 70 -11.42 -13.15 -3.68
N LEU A 71 -11.04 -14.15 -4.47
CA LEU A 71 -11.49 -14.32 -5.86
C LEU A 71 -12.06 -15.73 -6.14
N GLY A 72 -12.02 -16.61 -5.15
CA GLY A 72 -12.66 -17.93 -5.25
C GLY A 72 -14.18 -17.81 -5.25
N PRO A 73 -14.88 -18.74 -5.90
CA PRO A 73 -16.33 -18.79 -5.79
C PRO A 73 -16.73 -19.05 -4.33
N ASP A 74 -17.81 -18.42 -3.89
CA ASP A 74 -18.39 -18.58 -2.54
C ASP A 74 -17.39 -18.34 -1.40
N ASN A 75 -16.44 -17.38 -1.58
CA ASN A 75 -15.48 -17.04 -0.55
C ASN A 75 -16.14 -16.27 0.60
N ASP A 76 -15.64 -16.48 1.82
CA ASP A 76 -16.19 -15.88 3.03
C ASP A 76 -16.08 -14.35 3.04
N VAL A 77 -15.10 -13.77 2.36
CA VAL A 77 -14.88 -12.32 2.28
C VAL A 77 -16.03 -11.65 1.54
N ASP A 78 -16.42 -12.16 0.36
CA ASP A 78 -17.56 -11.63 -0.40
C ASP A 78 -18.87 -11.80 0.37
N ALA A 79 -19.07 -12.96 1.03
CA ALA A 79 -20.23 -13.19 1.88
C ALA A 79 -20.30 -12.18 3.03
N LEU A 80 -19.16 -11.85 3.65
CA LEU A 80 -19.07 -10.87 4.71
C LEU A 80 -19.41 -9.46 4.22
N PHE A 81 -18.84 -9.05 3.07
CA PHE A 81 -19.16 -7.75 2.47
C PHE A 81 -20.65 -7.64 2.13
N ALA A 82 -21.26 -8.70 1.61
CA ALA A 82 -22.69 -8.74 1.33
C ALA A 82 -23.55 -8.65 2.60
N ALA A 83 -23.12 -9.23 3.71
CA ALA A 83 -23.83 -9.18 4.99
C ALA A 83 -23.75 -7.79 5.67
N HIS A 84 -22.72 -7.01 5.40
CA HIS A 84 -22.43 -5.73 6.08
C HIS A 84 -22.68 -4.47 5.23
N THR A 85 -23.52 -4.55 4.22
CA THR A 85 -23.79 -3.44 3.26
C THR A 85 -24.17 -2.12 3.93
N THR A 86 -24.94 -2.14 5.02
CA THR A 86 -25.35 -0.94 5.75
C THR A 86 -24.16 -0.21 6.36
N GLY A 87 -23.23 -0.92 7.00
CA GLY A 87 -22.02 -0.32 7.57
C GLY A 87 -21.06 0.17 6.48
N LEU A 88 -20.94 -0.59 5.41
CA LEU A 88 -20.09 -0.27 4.25
C LEU A 88 -20.61 0.93 3.44
N ALA A 89 -21.92 1.21 3.47
CA ALA A 89 -22.50 2.39 2.81
C ALA A 89 -21.94 3.73 3.34
N ALA A 90 -21.33 3.72 4.52
CA ALA A 90 -20.62 4.89 5.04
C ALA A 90 -19.25 5.13 4.37
N TRP A 91 -18.73 4.16 3.62
CA TRP A 91 -17.47 4.31 2.88
C TRP A 91 -17.70 5.15 1.63
N GLN A 92 -17.27 6.39 1.70
CA GLN A 92 -17.36 7.32 0.58
C GLN A 92 -16.04 7.33 -0.21
N ASN A 93 -16.13 7.52 -1.52
CA ASN A 93 -14.96 7.64 -2.40
C ASN A 93 -13.94 6.50 -2.22
N HIS A 94 -14.39 5.32 -1.86
CA HIS A 94 -13.50 4.16 -1.69
C HIS A 94 -13.12 3.55 -3.03
N ARG A 95 -11.94 2.94 -3.07
CA ARG A 95 -11.51 2.07 -4.15
C ARG A 95 -10.91 0.80 -3.57
N THR A 96 -11.06 -0.29 -4.30
CA THR A 96 -10.50 -1.59 -3.92
C THR A 96 -9.59 -2.10 -5.03
N CYS A 97 -8.46 -2.66 -4.63
CA CYS A 97 -7.56 -3.38 -5.52
C CYS A 97 -7.17 -4.70 -4.86
N THR A 98 -7.22 -5.78 -5.62
CA THR A 98 -6.68 -7.06 -5.20
C THR A 98 -5.34 -7.27 -5.92
N PHE A 99 -4.30 -7.54 -5.14
CA PHE A 99 -2.94 -7.70 -5.63
C PHE A 99 -2.39 -9.08 -5.35
N ILE A 100 -1.52 -9.55 -6.23
CA ILE A 100 -0.63 -10.67 -5.99
C ILE A 100 0.80 -10.16 -5.81
N GLU A 101 1.54 -10.76 -4.89
CA GLU A 101 2.95 -10.42 -4.68
C GLU A 101 3.81 -10.88 -5.86
N GLU A 102 4.48 -9.93 -6.50
CA GLU A 102 5.45 -10.17 -7.56
C GLU A 102 6.86 -10.37 -6.99
N LYS A 103 7.19 -9.56 -5.98
CA LYS A 103 8.48 -9.58 -5.30
C LYS A 103 8.37 -9.07 -3.89
N VAL A 104 9.03 -9.77 -2.98
CA VAL A 104 9.14 -9.39 -1.58
C VAL A 104 10.62 -9.26 -1.22
N VAL A 105 10.95 -8.25 -0.41
CA VAL A 105 12.27 -8.07 0.21
C VAL A 105 12.08 -7.77 1.68
N ASN A 106 12.83 -8.47 2.52
CA ASN A 106 12.86 -8.20 3.95
C ASN A 106 13.84 -7.05 4.25
N GLY A 107 13.43 -6.17 5.16
CA GLY A 107 14.28 -5.15 5.74
C GLY A 107 14.93 -5.63 7.03
N PRO A 108 15.74 -4.76 7.69
CA PRO A 108 16.40 -5.10 8.94
C PRO A 108 15.45 -5.46 10.08
N GLU A 109 14.22 -4.94 10.04
CA GLU A 109 13.21 -5.09 11.10
C GLU A 109 12.19 -6.23 10.79
N GLU A 110 12.54 -7.17 9.94
CA GLU A 110 11.63 -8.25 9.49
C GLU A 110 10.99 -9.05 10.62
N ARG A 111 11.68 -9.12 11.78
CA ARG A 111 11.22 -9.86 12.97
C ARG A 111 9.99 -9.25 13.64
N VAL A 112 9.65 -7.99 13.35
CA VAL A 112 8.47 -7.32 13.90
C VAL A 112 7.19 -7.98 13.39
N THR A 113 7.17 -8.42 12.12
CA THR A 113 6.10 -9.23 11.55
C THR A 113 6.70 -10.47 10.86
N PRO A 114 7.08 -11.51 11.63
CA PRO A 114 7.76 -12.68 11.08
C PRO A 114 6.95 -13.30 9.93
N TYR A 115 7.64 -13.68 8.88
CA TYR A 115 7.05 -14.29 7.67
C TYR A 115 5.96 -13.44 6.98
N GLY A 116 5.79 -12.18 7.36
CA GLY A 116 4.71 -11.33 6.85
C GLY A 116 3.31 -11.72 7.33
N MET A 117 3.21 -12.44 8.44
CA MET A 117 1.96 -12.97 8.99
C MET A 117 1.32 -12.04 10.03
N GLY A 118 1.48 -10.75 9.86
CA GLY A 118 0.83 -9.75 10.70
C GLY A 118 0.83 -8.36 10.04
N PRO A 119 -0.15 -7.52 10.38
CA PRO A 119 -0.19 -6.16 9.86
C PRO A 119 0.95 -5.34 10.47
N PRO A 120 1.75 -4.62 9.65
CA PRO A 120 2.84 -3.78 10.14
C PRO A 120 2.31 -2.60 11.00
N PRO A 121 3.09 -2.07 11.96
CA PRO A 121 2.71 -0.89 12.75
C PRO A 121 2.49 0.37 11.91
N ALA A 122 3.28 0.52 10.85
CA ALA A 122 3.17 1.61 9.90
C ALA A 122 3.32 1.09 8.46
N MET A 123 2.70 1.79 7.51
CA MET A 123 2.79 1.41 6.10
C MET A 123 2.82 2.63 5.18
N GLN A 124 3.36 2.41 3.98
CA GLN A 124 3.15 3.29 2.84
C GLN A 124 2.75 2.44 1.64
N ILE A 125 1.58 2.72 1.06
CA ILE A 125 1.10 2.02 -0.12
C ILE A 125 1.02 2.95 -1.33
N GLY A 126 1.71 2.58 -2.40
CA GLY A 126 1.64 3.22 -3.71
C GLY A 126 0.80 2.39 -4.68
N SER A 127 -0.05 3.07 -5.46
CA SER A 127 -0.88 2.47 -6.49
C SER A 127 -0.72 3.27 -7.78
N PHE A 128 -0.28 2.63 -8.87
CA PHE A 128 0.06 3.33 -10.11
C PHE A 128 0.04 2.42 -11.35
N ASN A 129 0.02 3.05 -12.51
CA ASN A 129 0.13 2.41 -13.82
C ASN A 129 1.37 2.93 -14.55
N ALA A 130 2.01 2.07 -15.35
CA ALA A 130 2.93 2.49 -16.40
C ALA A 130 2.20 2.44 -17.74
N ASP A 131 2.53 3.37 -18.63
CA ASP A 131 1.79 3.63 -19.86
C ASP A 131 2.01 2.58 -20.98
N THR A 132 3.21 2.00 -21.05
CA THR A 132 3.60 1.05 -22.10
C THR A 132 4.16 -0.25 -21.52
N THR A 133 4.21 -1.32 -22.35
CA THR A 133 4.89 -2.57 -21.96
C THR A 133 6.35 -2.33 -21.66
N ALA A 134 7.05 -1.55 -22.46
CA ALA A 134 8.46 -1.22 -22.25
C ALA A 134 8.68 -0.51 -20.90
N ASN A 135 7.82 0.45 -20.54
CA ASN A 135 7.89 1.16 -19.29
C ASN A 135 7.52 0.26 -18.09
N ASN A 136 6.61 -0.70 -18.27
CA ASN A 136 6.39 -1.73 -17.25
C ASN A 136 7.64 -2.59 -16.98
N GLU A 137 8.37 -2.96 -18.03
CA GLU A 137 9.63 -3.71 -17.91
C GLU A 137 10.74 -2.88 -17.27
N LEU A 138 10.87 -1.60 -17.64
CA LEU A 138 11.81 -0.67 -17.01
C LEU A 138 11.52 -0.52 -15.52
N LEU A 139 10.25 -0.37 -15.17
CA LEU A 139 9.79 -0.27 -13.78
C LEU A 139 10.17 -1.53 -12.98
N ALA A 140 9.88 -2.72 -13.51
CA ALA A 140 10.22 -3.98 -12.86
C ALA A 140 11.74 -4.13 -12.67
N ARG A 141 12.53 -3.72 -13.67
CA ARG A 141 13.99 -3.72 -13.61
C ARG A 141 14.52 -2.77 -12.55
N TRP A 142 13.97 -1.54 -12.50
CA TRP A 142 14.36 -0.53 -11.51
C TRP A 142 14.09 -1.01 -10.08
N TYR A 143 12.90 -1.58 -9.80
CA TYR A 143 12.60 -2.15 -8.48
C TYR A 143 13.61 -3.22 -8.09
N ARG A 144 13.95 -4.12 -9.01
CA ARG A 144 14.86 -5.23 -8.76
C ARG A 144 16.30 -4.77 -8.55
N ALA A 145 16.78 -3.86 -9.39
CA ALA A 145 18.19 -3.47 -9.43
C ALA A 145 18.54 -2.35 -8.42
N GLU A 146 17.60 -1.47 -8.12
CA GLU A 146 17.89 -0.27 -7.34
C GLU A 146 17.02 -0.18 -6.08
N ARG A 147 15.70 -0.26 -6.21
CA ARG A 147 14.81 0.05 -5.10
C ARG A 147 14.86 -1.00 -3.98
N PHE A 148 14.74 -2.27 -4.31
CA PHE A 148 14.75 -3.35 -3.33
C PHE A 148 16.08 -3.55 -2.61
N PRO A 149 17.25 -3.47 -3.25
CA PRO A 149 18.52 -3.50 -2.53
C PRO A 149 18.67 -2.41 -1.47
N ARG A 150 18.13 -1.21 -1.73
CA ARG A 150 18.11 -0.11 -0.76
C ARG A 150 17.17 -0.40 0.42
N ILE A 151 15.97 -0.92 0.13
CA ILE A 151 14.98 -1.32 1.15
C ILE A 151 15.54 -2.39 2.08
N ALA A 152 16.28 -3.37 1.54
CA ALA A 152 16.83 -4.47 2.32
C ALA A 152 17.81 -4.02 3.45
N VAL A 153 18.34 -2.82 3.35
CA VAL A 153 19.31 -2.27 4.32
C VAL A 153 18.77 -1.05 5.08
N SER A 154 17.56 -0.61 4.78
CA SER A 154 16.98 0.60 5.35
C SER A 154 16.45 0.36 6.76
N ARG A 155 16.97 1.10 7.74
CA ARG A 155 16.52 1.02 9.14
C ARG A 155 15.05 1.42 9.26
N GLY A 156 14.33 0.75 10.16
CA GLY A 156 12.89 0.96 10.36
C GLY A 156 12.01 0.22 9.35
N ILE A 157 12.59 -0.36 8.29
CA ILE A 157 11.85 -1.15 7.31
C ILE A 157 11.73 -2.61 7.77
N ILE A 158 10.50 -3.09 7.83
CA ILE A 158 10.16 -4.49 8.06
C ILE A 158 10.22 -5.25 6.73
N ARG A 159 9.55 -4.70 5.69
CA ARG A 159 9.41 -5.39 4.39
C ARG A 159 9.00 -4.43 3.29
N GLY A 160 9.42 -4.73 2.07
CA GLY A 160 8.91 -4.13 0.85
C GLY A 160 8.25 -5.18 -0.03
N ARG A 161 7.06 -4.87 -0.56
CA ARG A 161 6.31 -5.72 -1.48
C ARG A 161 6.04 -4.96 -2.76
N LYS A 162 6.47 -5.50 -3.89
CA LYS A 162 6.02 -5.10 -5.23
C LYS A 162 4.92 -6.07 -5.63
N MET A 163 3.82 -5.53 -6.09
CA MET A 163 2.62 -6.28 -6.36
C MET A 163 2.06 -5.95 -7.75
N LEU A 164 1.36 -6.91 -8.34
CA LEU A 164 0.54 -6.73 -9.55
C LEU A 164 -0.93 -6.90 -9.19
N SER A 165 -1.78 -6.04 -9.73
CA SER A 165 -3.21 -6.16 -9.50
C SER A 165 -3.82 -7.29 -10.33
N ILE A 166 -4.78 -7.96 -9.73
CA ILE A 166 -5.71 -8.88 -10.38
C ILE A 166 -7.01 -8.14 -10.67
N THR A 167 -7.43 -7.28 -9.73
CA THR A 167 -8.60 -6.41 -9.90
C THR A 167 -8.28 -4.99 -9.41
N GLY A 168 -9.05 -4.03 -9.87
CA GLY A 168 -8.90 -2.62 -9.55
C GLY A 168 -8.12 -1.83 -10.60
N TRP A 169 -8.10 -0.51 -10.46
CA TRP A 169 -7.53 0.38 -11.47
C TRP A 169 -6.01 0.31 -11.59
N ALA A 170 -5.31 0.25 -10.44
CA ALA A 170 -3.86 0.28 -10.45
C ALA A 170 -3.28 -1.07 -10.86
N LYS A 171 -2.50 -1.12 -11.93
CA LYS A 171 -1.77 -2.34 -12.34
C LYS A 171 -0.67 -2.70 -11.35
N HIS A 172 -0.01 -1.71 -10.78
CA HIS A 172 1.08 -1.89 -9.85
C HIS A 172 0.72 -1.40 -8.46
N GLY A 173 1.02 -2.22 -7.46
CA GLY A 173 1.03 -1.86 -6.06
C GLY A 173 2.43 -1.96 -5.48
N VAL A 174 2.76 -1.05 -4.55
CA VAL A 174 3.96 -1.17 -3.74
C VAL A 174 3.59 -0.89 -2.30
N LEU A 175 3.89 -1.84 -1.43
CA LEU A 175 3.67 -1.70 0.01
C LEU A 175 5.03 -1.71 0.71
N TRP A 176 5.30 -0.63 1.44
CA TRP A 176 6.40 -0.53 2.38
C TRP A 176 5.84 -0.72 3.78
N GLU A 177 6.38 -1.71 4.50
CA GLU A 177 6.03 -2.03 5.88
C GLU A 177 7.14 -1.50 6.80
N GLY A 178 6.77 -0.75 7.81
CA GLY A 178 7.72 -0.14 8.74
C GLY A 178 7.30 -0.25 10.20
N THR A 179 8.26 -0.05 11.09
CA THR A 179 8.02 -0.01 12.54
C THR A 179 7.30 1.26 12.96
N GLU A 180 7.59 2.36 12.27
CA GLU A 180 7.01 3.69 12.47
C GLU A 180 7.14 4.50 11.18
N LEU A 181 6.44 5.60 11.07
CA LEU A 181 6.70 6.60 10.04
C LEU A 181 7.86 7.49 10.48
N GLY A 182 8.63 7.98 9.50
CA GLY A 182 9.73 8.91 9.76
C GLY A 182 9.28 10.23 10.39
N PRO A 183 10.22 11.11 10.79
CA PRO A 183 9.90 12.36 11.48
C PRO A 183 9.00 13.30 10.68
N ASP A 184 9.00 13.17 9.37
CA ASP A 184 8.14 13.95 8.45
C ASP A 184 6.80 13.25 8.16
N ASP A 185 6.53 12.11 8.81
CA ASP A 185 5.33 11.29 8.65
C ASP A 185 5.06 10.73 7.23
N TYR A 186 6.06 10.82 6.30
CA TYR A 186 5.85 10.42 4.89
C TYR A 186 6.64 9.29 4.38
N SER A 187 7.86 9.20 4.84
CA SER A 187 8.77 8.20 4.38
C SER A 187 9.30 7.43 5.57
N PHE A 188 9.61 6.17 5.34
CA PHE A 188 10.29 5.36 6.32
C PHE A 188 11.77 5.75 6.42
N GLU A 189 12.27 6.70 5.57
CA GLU A 189 13.69 6.97 5.54
C GLU A 189 14.08 8.34 4.98
N PRO A 190 14.78 9.18 5.80
CA PRO A 190 15.45 10.38 5.30
C PRO A 190 16.46 10.09 4.18
N ARG A 191 17.06 8.88 4.15
CA ARG A 191 18.05 8.48 3.14
C ARG A 191 17.47 8.28 1.75
N PHE A 192 16.15 8.11 1.61
CA PHE A 192 15.54 8.16 0.28
C PHE A 192 15.63 9.55 -0.35
N ILE A 193 15.61 10.59 0.47
CA ILE A 193 15.81 11.97 0.02
C ILE A 193 17.27 12.16 -0.41
N GLU A 194 18.23 11.61 0.34
CA GLU A 194 19.66 11.66 -0.02
C GLU A 194 19.95 10.83 -1.28
N ALA A 195 19.37 9.63 -1.37
CA ALA A 195 19.49 8.78 -2.55
C ALA A 195 18.86 9.40 -3.80
N ALA A 196 17.79 10.19 -3.64
CA ALA A 196 17.17 10.91 -4.74
C ALA A 196 18.03 12.06 -5.29
N ARG A 197 19.06 12.47 -4.57
CA ARG A 197 20.08 13.44 -5.00
C ARG A 197 21.28 12.79 -5.67
N ASP A 198 21.35 11.45 -5.68
CA ASP A 198 22.38 10.73 -6.42
C ASP A 198 22.09 10.85 -7.91
N GLU A 199 23.01 11.44 -8.68
CA GLU A 199 22.89 11.64 -10.12
C GLU A 199 22.68 10.34 -10.91
N ASN A 200 23.09 9.20 -10.35
CA ASN A 200 22.92 7.88 -10.94
C ASN A 200 21.60 7.20 -10.54
N TRP A 201 20.77 7.86 -9.73
CA TRP A 201 19.53 7.25 -9.30
C TRP A 201 18.41 7.44 -10.32
N ALA A 202 17.95 6.35 -10.92
CA ALA A 202 16.90 6.37 -11.94
C ALA A 202 15.49 6.67 -11.39
N GLY A 203 15.32 6.83 -10.09
CA GLY A 203 14.02 7.09 -9.46
C GLY A 203 13.24 8.27 -10.05
N PRO A 204 13.85 9.42 -10.30
CA PRO A 204 13.17 10.53 -10.97
C PRO A 204 12.62 10.16 -12.34
N HIS A 205 13.38 9.41 -13.14
CA HIS A 205 12.94 9.01 -14.49
C HIS A 205 11.75 8.05 -14.46
N VAL A 206 11.61 7.24 -13.42
CA VAL A 206 10.44 6.36 -13.25
C VAL A 206 9.15 7.18 -13.10
N LEU A 207 9.21 8.35 -12.45
CA LEU A 207 8.05 9.21 -12.24
C LEU A 207 7.52 9.84 -13.55
N GLU A 208 8.35 9.90 -14.59
CA GLU A 208 7.97 10.50 -15.89
C GLU A 208 6.94 9.67 -16.64
N TYR A 209 6.91 8.35 -16.42
CA TYR A 209 6.05 7.42 -17.16
C TYR A 209 5.11 6.60 -16.28
N VAL A 210 4.96 6.97 -15.02
CA VAL A 210 3.98 6.35 -14.13
C VAL A 210 2.90 7.34 -13.74
N THR A 211 1.65 6.88 -13.83
CA THR A 211 0.47 7.63 -13.38
C THR A 211 -0.03 7.00 -12.09
N HIS A 212 -0.12 7.79 -11.04
CA HIS A 212 -0.57 7.34 -9.72
C HIS A 212 -2.09 7.47 -9.57
N ALA A 213 -2.66 6.63 -8.72
CA ALA A 213 -4.00 6.86 -8.21
C ALA A 213 -4.04 8.16 -7.40
N PRO A 214 -5.18 8.86 -7.32
CA PRO A 214 -5.28 10.11 -6.58
C PRO A 214 -4.76 9.94 -5.14
N GLY A 215 -3.92 10.87 -4.69
CA GLY A 215 -3.31 10.87 -3.37
C GLY A 215 -2.25 9.80 -3.11
N SER A 216 -1.96 8.90 -4.04
CA SER A 216 -0.94 7.85 -3.88
C SER A 216 0.51 8.40 -3.92
N PRO A 217 1.43 7.83 -3.12
CA PRO A 217 1.26 6.82 -2.10
C PRO A 217 0.64 7.36 -0.82
N HIS A 218 -0.09 6.49 -0.12
CA HIS A 218 -0.66 6.79 1.18
C HIS A 218 0.24 6.24 2.28
N ALA A 219 0.61 7.08 3.24
CA ALA A 219 1.35 6.67 4.42
C ALA A 219 0.42 6.71 5.64
N GLY A 220 0.45 5.68 6.47
CA GLY A 220 -0.47 5.56 7.59
C GLY A 220 0.07 4.78 8.77
N ARG A 221 -0.51 5.04 9.93
CA ARG A 221 -0.28 4.30 11.18
C ARG A 221 -1.42 3.34 11.42
N ARG A 222 -1.09 2.15 11.89
CA ARG A 222 -2.09 1.16 12.22
C ARG A 222 -2.92 1.62 13.43
N VAL A 223 -4.23 1.60 13.28
CA VAL A 223 -5.20 1.92 14.33
C VAL A 223 -6.00 0.69 14.76
N TRP A 224 -5.96 -0.39 13.97
CA TRP A 224 -6.54 -1.69 14.32
C TRP A 224 -5.76 -2.82 13.63
N PRO A 225 -5.55 -3.99 14.28
CA PRO A 225 -5.59 -4.15 15.74
C PRO A 225 -4.62 -3.18 16.43
N LYS A 226 -4.89 -2.82 17.68
CA LYS A 226 -3.99 -1.95 18.43
C LYS A 226 -2.59 -2.57 18.52
N VAL A 227 -1.58 -1.71 18.42
CA VAL A 227 -0.16 -2.09 18.57
C VAL A 227 0.12 -2.38 20.04
#